data_d6b4406a70f14cc51c4a108e1b726b52
#
_entry.id   d6b4406a70f14cc51c4a108e1b726b52
#
_cell.length_a   1.000
_cell.length_b   1.000
_cell.length_c   1.000
_cell.angle_alpha   90.00
_cell.angle_beta   90.00
_cell.angle_gamma   90.00
#
_symmetry.space_group_name_H-M   'P 1'
#
loop_
_entity.id
_entity.type
_entity.pdbx_description
1 polymer ?
#
loop_
_entity_poly.entity_id
_entity_poly.type
_entity_poly.pdbx_seq_one_letter_code
_entity_poly.pdbx_strand_id
1 'polypeptide(L)'
;MKAEIIAVGTEILTGQIVNTNAQFLSEKLASLGIDVYYHVAVGDNEGRLFSTIETASKRSDLVILCGGLGPTEDDLTKQTLAKFLGKELVFDPTALAKLDTFFASRPDYVRTPNNERQAQLIAGSIPLQNRTGLAVGGLIEVDGVTYVVLPGPPSELKPMVNEQLVPHLTTGEQLFSRVLRFFGIGESQLVTILADIIEKQSDPTVAPYAKTGEVTLRLSTKAKDQASADDKLDVLEKKILSRHTLDHQPLHELFYGYGDDNSMAKVAFDLLKRTGKTITAAESLTAGLFQATLADFSGASSIFAGGFVTYSLEEKSKMLSIPAQELEQHGVVSHFTAQAMASQARKLTGSDYGVSLTGVAGPDSLEGHPAGTVFIGLATPNGVDSVQVNIAGRSRADVREIAVLHAFNLVRLAVLNGENLV
;
A
#
# COMPACT_ATOMS: atom_id res chain seq x y z
N MET A 1 -19.07 -13.43 12.02
CA MET A 1 -19.64 -12.09 12.31
C MET A 1 -19.56 -11.26 11.04
N LYS A 2 -20.68 -10.66 10.64
CA LYS A 2 -20.78 -9.78 9.46
C LYS A 2 -20.84 -8.34 9.93
N ALA A 3 -19.98 -7.48 9.40
CA ALA A 3 -19.92 -6.09 9.78
C ALA A 3 -20.37 -5.17 8.63
N GLU A 4 -20.92 -4.02 8.99
CA GLU A 4 -21.22 -2.90 8.10
C GLU A 4 -20.65 -1.62 8.69
N ILE A 5 -19.98 -0.81 7.85
CA ILE A 5 -19.39 0.46 8.24
C ILE A 5 -20.23 1.60 7.63
N ILE A 6 -20.74 2.48 8.50
CA ILE A 6 -21.50 3.67 8.12
C ILE A 6 -20.65 4.90 8.44
N ALA A 7 -20.17 5.56 7.39
CA ALA A 7 -19.45 6.82 7.51
C ALA A 7 -20.45 8.00 7.46
N VAL A 8 -20.48 8.78 8.53
CA VAL A 8 -21.40 9.92 8.67
C VAL A 8 -20.62 11.22 8.48
N GLY A 9 -20.97 11.98 7.45
CA GLY A 9 -20.36 13.25 7.13
C GLY A 9 -20.66 13.69 5.70
N THR A 10 -21.12 14.91 5.55
CA THR A 10 -21.46 15.52 4.26
C THR A 10 -20.22 15.75 3.40
N GLU A 11 -19.06 16.00 4.00
CA GLU A 11 -17.76 16.21 3.32
C GLU A 11 -17.27 14.93 2.58
N ILE A 12 -17.68 13.74 3.05
CA ILE A 12 -17.40 12.48 2.37
C ILE A 12 -18.21 12.37 1.08
N LEU A 13 -19.51 12.73 1.14
CA LEU A 13 -20.41 12.68 -0.02
C LEU A 13 -20.07 13.72 -1.09
N THR A 14 -19.55 14.88 -0.69
CA THR A 14 -19.13 15.93 -1.61
C THR A 14 -17.73 15.73 -2.18
N GLY A 15 -17.03 14.66 -1.75
CA GLY A 15 -15.67 14.32 -2.23
C GLY A 15 -14.58 15.26 -1.72
N GLN A 16 -14.83 16.04 -0.67
CA GLN A 16 -13.83 16.92 -0.08
C GLN A 16 -12.73 16.16 0.64
N ILE A 17 -13.07 14.99 1.21
CA ILE A 17 -12.12 14.08 1.85
C ILE A 17 -12.30 12.66 1.36
N VAL A 18 -11.20 11.88 1.41
CA VAL A 18 -11.23 10.43 1.18
C VAL A 18 -11.62 9.72 2.47
N ASN A 19 -12.52 8.74 2.39
CA ASN A 19 -12.95 7.93 3.53
C ASN A 19 -11.87 6.91 3.97
N THR A 20 -10.79 7.40 4.55
CA THR A 20 -9.69 6.59 5.08
C THR A 20 -10.07 5.82 6.35
N ASN A 21 -11.11 6.24 7.07
CA ASN A 21 -11.62 5.54 8.24
C ASN A 21 -12.24 4.19 7.86
N ALA A 22 -13.02 4.13 6.78
CA ALA A 22 -13.61 2.88 6.34
C ALA A 22 -12.54 1.88 5.88
N GLN A 23 -11.48 2.33 5.20
CA GLN A 23 -10.33 1.50 4.88
C GLN A 23 -9.68 0.92 6.15
N PHE A 24 -9.31 1.77 7.11
CA PHE A 24 -8.67 1.36 8.35
C PHE A 24 -9.55 0.38 9.17
N LEU A 25 -10.84 0.66 9.28
CA LEU A 25 -11.78 -0.23 9.98
C LEU A 25 -11.87 -1.59 9.28
N SER A 26 -11.95 -1.62 7.95
CA SER A 26 -11.99 -2.87 7.20
C SER A 26 -10.73 -3.71 7.39
N GLU A 27 -9.55 -3.11 7.32
CA GLU A 27 -8.27 -3.78 7.58
C GLU A 27 -8.23 -4.35 9.01
N LYS A 28 -8.67 -3.56 9.98
CA LYS A 28 -8.71 -3.98 11.39
C LYS A 28 -9.71 -5.10 11.63
N LEU A 29 -10.94 -4.99 11.12
CA LEU A 29 -11.96 -6.03 11.27
C LEU A 29 -11.56 -7.32 10.56
N ALA A 30 -11.00 -7.23 9.37
CA ALA A 30 -10.47 -8.38 8.66
C ALA A 30 -9.38 -9.10 9.49
N SER A 31 -8.44 -8.36 10.11
CA SER A 31 -7.43 -8.95 10.99
C SER A 31 -8.02 -9.69 12.20
N LEU A 32 -9.23 -9.34 12.60
CA LEU A 32 -9.98 -10.01 13.68
C LEU A 32 -10.90 -11.15 13.18
N GLY A 33 -10.85 -11.49 11.87
CA GLY A 33 -11.70 -12.51 11.27
C GLY A 33 -13.16 -12.09 11.08
N ILE A 34 -13.44 -10.78 11.15
CA ILE A 34 -14.78 -10.20 10.97
C ILE A 34 -14.93 -9.75 9.51
N ASP A 35 -15.92 -10.27 8.82
CA ASP A 35 -16.15 -9.99 7.40
C ASP A 35 -16.94 -8.68 7.22
N VAL A 36 -16.40 -7.72 6.48
CA VAL A 36 -17.09 -6.47 6.13
C VAL A 36 -17.73 -6.64 4.74
N TYR A 37 -19.07 -6.57 4.66
CA TYR A 37 -19.79 -6.70 3.40
C TYR A 37 -20.28 -5.37 2.83
N TYR A 38 -20.47 -4.36 3.67
CA TYR A 38 -21.03 -3.09 3.23
C TYR A 38 -20.27 -1.90 3.80
N HIS A 39 -19.96 -0.94 2.93
CA HIS A 39 -19.60 0.41 3.30
C HIS A 39 -20.69 1.36 2.81
N VAL A 40 -21.23 2.16 3.71
CA VAL A 40 -22.22 3.18 3.38
C VAL A 40 -21.69 4.54 3.84
N ALA A 41 -21.80 5.54 2.99
CA ALA A 41 -21.59 6.93 3.37
C ALA A 41 -22.94 7.65 3.40
N VAL A 42 -23.20 8.40 4.47
CA VAL A 42 -24.44 9.17 4.64
C VAL A 42 -24.10 10.57 5.15
N GLY A 43 -24.76 11.59 4.59
CA GLY A 43 -24.59 12.96 5.07
C GLY A 43 -25.38 13.20 6.37
N ASP A 44 -25.07 14.30 7.04
CA ASP A 44 -25.60 14.73 8.32
C ASP A 44 -27.09 15.04 8.24
N ASN A 45 -27.91 14.01 8.28
CA ASN A 45 -29.37 14.07 8.22
C ASN A 45 -29.97 12.90 8.99
N GLU A 46 -30.79 13.22 9.99
CA GLU A 46 -31.37 12.22 10.91
C GLU A 46 -32.17 11.14 10.17
N GLY A 47 -33.05 11.52 9.23
CA GLY A 47 -33.93 10.57 8.56
C GLY A 47 -33.17 9.59 7.66
N ARG A 48 -32.17 10.08 6.92
CA ARG A 48 -31.31 9.22 6.09
C ARG A 48 -30.45 8.30 6.96
N LEU A 49 -29.85 8.82 8.01
CA LEU A 49 -29.04 8.03 8.94
C LEU A 49 -29.87 6.97 9.64
N PHE A 50 -31.08 7.31 10.11
CA PHE A 50 -32.02 6.36 10.73
C PHE A 50 -32.34 5.19 9.79
N SER A 51 -32.75 5.47 8.56
CA SER A 51 -33.04 4.46 7.54
C SER A 51 -31.82 3.60 7.18
N THR A 52 -30.63 4.19 7.18
CA THR A 52 -29.37 3.46 6.96
C THR A 52 -29.07 2.48 8.11
N ILE A 53 -29.22 2.93 9.36
CA ILE A 53 -29.07 2.08 10.55
C ILE A 53 -30.09 0.92 10.52
N GLU A 54 -31.35 1.22 10.22
CA GLU A 54 -32.40 0.19 10.11
C GLU A 54 -32.07 -0.86 9.04
N THR A 55 -31.53 -0.46 7.92
CA THR A 55 -31.11 -1.39 6.86
C THR A 55 -29.92 -2.24 7.30
N ALA A 56 -28.91 -1.62 7.91
CA ALA A 56 -27.72 -2.30 8.39
C ALA A 56 -28.03 -3.33 9.48
N SER A 57 -28.91 -2.99 10.43
CA SER A 57 -29.32 -3.87 11.55
C SER A 57 -30.00 -5.17 11.10
N LYS A 58 -30.63 -5.17 9.92
CA LYS A 58 -31.31 -6.36 9.37
C LYS A 58 -30.39 -7.36 8.69
N ARG A 59 -29.13 -6.97 8.38
CA ARG A 59 -28.23 -7.77 7.56
C ARG A 59 -26.81 -7.94 8.13
N SER A 60 -26.51 -7.25 9.22
CA SER A 60 -25.19 -7.26 9.83
C SER A 60 -25.26 -7.53 11.34
N ASP A 61 -24.28 -8.26 11.85
CA ASP A 61 -24.15 -8.57 13.29
C ASP A 61 -23.42 -7.44 14.05
N LEU A 62 -22.65 -6.62 13.31
CA LEU A 62 -21.87 -5.50 13.82
C LEU A 62 -22.08 -4.29 12.91
N VAL A 63 -22.57 -3.20 13.45
CA VAL A 63 -22.76 -1.91 12.76
C VAL A 63 -21.88 -0.85 13.38
N ILE A 64 -20.91 -0.34 12.62
CA ILE A 64 -19.97 0.69 13.07
C ILE A 64 -20.30 2.01 12.41
N LEU A 65 -20.68 3.00 13.21
CA LEU A 65 -20.90 4.38 12.76
C LEU A 65 -19.67 5.22 13.09
N CYS A 66 -19.12 5.93 12.11
CA CYS A 66 -17.98 6.82 12.32
C CYS A 66 -18.25 8.22 11.76
N GLY A 67 -18.07 9.22 12.62
CA GLY A 67 -18.42 10.63 12.39
C GLY A 67 -19.68 11.08 13.12
N GLY A 68 -19.92 12.40 13.12
CA GLY A 68 -21.10 13.01 13.72
C GLY A 68 -21.18 12.91 15.26
N LEU A 69 -20.04 12.92 15.97
CA LEU A 69 -19.96 12.90 17.44
C LEU A 69 -19.55 14.25 18.04
N GLY A 70 -19.37 15.26 17.25
CA GLY A 70 -18.97 16.59 17.70
C GLY A 70 -20.06 17.36 18.46
N PRO A 71 -19.83 18.65 18.74
CA PRO A 71 -20.75 19.46 19.52
C PRO A 71 -21.79 20.22 18.66
N THR A 72 -21.71 20.16 17.33
CA THR A 72 -22.57 20.96 16.45
C THR A 72 -23.95 20.33 16.27
N GLU A 73 -24.91 21.11 15.73
CA GLU A 73 -26.26 20.60 15.47
C GLU A 73 -26.28 19.48 14.42
N ASP A 74 -25.28 19.47 13.53
CA ASP A 74 -25.13 18.46 12.48
C ASP A 74 -24.58 17.13 13.00
N ASP A 75 -24.01 17.12 14.22
CA ASP A 75 -23.49 15.92 14.88
C ASP A 75 -24.66 15.11 15.50
N LEU A 76 -25.27 14.24 14.69
CA LEU A 76 -26.52 13.56 15.01
C LEU A 76 -26.38 12.04 15.25
N THR A 77 -25.16 11.47 15.17
CA THR A 77 -24.97 10.02 15.17
C THR A 77 -25.49 9.35 16.44
N LYS A 78 -25.11 9.84 17.61
CA LYS A 78 -25.57 9.27 18.89
C LYS A 78 -27.08 9.42 19.10
N GLN A 79 -27.61 10.59 18.77
CA GLN A 79 -29.03 10.93 18.90
C GLN A 79 -29.89 10.02 18.01
N THR A 80 -29.47 9.85 16.75
CA THR A 80 -30.19 9.03 15.77
C THR A 80 -30.14 7.55 16.15
N LEU A 81 -28.97 7.04 16.58
CA LEU A 81 -28.84 5.68 17.04
C LEU A 81 -29.63 5.43 18.33
N ALA A 82 -29.60 6.34 19.30
CA ALA A 82 -30.39 6.23 20.53
C ALA A 82 -31.89 6.18 20.24
N LYS A 83 -32.38 7.04 19.33
CA LYS A 83 -33.77 7.04 18.85
C LYS A 83 -34.14 5.71 18.19
N PHE A 84 -33.27 5.18 17.33
CA PHE A 84 -33.49 3.89 16.65
C PHE A 84 -33.59 2.75 17.67
N LEU A 85 -32.73 2.74 18.70
CA LEU A 85 -32.72 1.71 19.73
C LEU A 85 -33.77 1.92 20.85
N GLY A 86 -34.52 3.01 20.81
CA GLY A 86 -35.48 3.35 21.86
C GLY A 86 -34.82 3.62 23.23
N LYS A 87 -33.61 4.16 23.24
CA LYS A 87 -32.81 4.42 24.44
C LYS A 87 -32.54 5.91 24.66
N GLU A 88 -32.27 6.28 25.90
CA GLU A 88 -31.89 7.64 26.26
C GLU A 88 -30.40 7.89 26.13
N LEU A 89 -30.02 9.17 26.02
CA LEU A 89 -28.63 9.61 26.14
C LEU A 89 -28.34 9.98 27.60
N VAL A 90 -27.21 9.50 28.10
CA VAL A 90 -26.69 9.77 29.45
C VAL A 90 -25.29 10.36 29.37
N PHE A 91 -24.86 11.07 30.37
CA PHE A 91 -23.48 11.58 30.44
C PHE A 91 -22.51 10.51 30.97
N ASP A 92 -21.38 10.35 30.28
CA ASP A 92 -20.25 9.59 30.80
C ASP A 92 -19.44 10.47 31.77
N PRO A 93 -19.28 10.08 33.05
CA PRO A 93 -18.59 10.91 34.04
C PRO A 93 -17.12 11.19 33.70
N THR A 94 -16.44 10.21 33.06
CA THR A 94 -15.03 10.35 32.69
C THR A 94 -14.85 11.33 31.51
N ALA A 95 -15.71 11.24 30.52
CA ALA A 95 -15.70 12.17 29.39
C ALA A 95 -16.11 13.59 29.83
N LEU A 96 -17.06 13.72 30.76
CA LEU A 96 -17.47 15.01 31.31
C LEU A 96 -16.32 15.66 32.10
N ALA A 97 -15.66 14.92 32.99
CA ALA A 97 -14.49 15.39 33.73
C ALA A 97 -13.33 15.80 32.81
N LYS A 98 -13.13 15.06 31.72
CA LYS A 98 -12.14 15.43 30.69
C LYS A 98 -12.50 16.74 30.02
N LEU A 99 -13.77 16.93 29.68
CA LEU A 99 -14.28 18.17 29.09
C LEU A 99 -14.04 19.35 30.05
N ASP A 100 -14.35 19.19 31.35
CA ASP A 100 -14.11 20.19 32.37
C ASP A 100 -12.63 20.59 32.45
N THR A 101 -11.75 19.58 32.50
CA THR A 101 -10.28 19.76 32.55
C THR A 101 -9.78 20.50 31.30
N PHE A 102 -10.28 20.14 30.10
CA PHE A 102 -9.89 20.76 28.85
C PHE A 102 -10.19 22.26 28.84
N PHE A 103 -11.40 22.68 29.23
CA PHE A 103 -11.77 24.08 29.26
C PHE A 103 -11.10 24.84 30.41
N ALA A 104 -10.93 24.22 31.58
CA ALA A 104 -10.19 24.82 32.70
C ALA A 104 -8.73 25.14 32.35
N SER A 105 -8.09 24.30 31.53
CA SER A 105 -6.70 24.50 31.08
C SER A 105 -6.54 25.51 29.93
N ARG A 106 -7.64 26.01 29.34
CA ARG A 106 -7.65 26.90 28.18
C ARG A 106 -8.63 28.03 28.38
N PRO A 107 -8.31 29.02 29.20
CA PRO A 107 -9.24 30.14 29.55
C PRO A 107 -9.66 30.97 28.33
N ASP A 108 -8.90 30.93 27.24
CA ASP A 108 -9.26 31.63 25.98
C ASP A 108 -10.34 30.89 25.16
N TYR A 109 -10.69 29.68 25.53
CA TYR A 109 -11.74 28.88 24.85
C TYR A 109 -13.05 28.98 25.66
N VAL A 110 -14.08 29.49 25.02
CA VAL A 110 -15.40 29.57 25.63
C VAL A 110 -16.14 28.25 25.55
N ARG A 111 -16.44 27.65 26.68
CA ARG A 111 -17.33 26.47 26.73
C ARG A 111 -18.78 26.90 26.44
N THR A 112 -19.40 26.17 25.55
CA THR A 112 -20.81 26.35 25.21
C THR A 112 -21.62 25.12 25.64
N PRO A 113 -22.95 25.24 25.91
CA PRO A 113 -23.75 24.08 26.38
C PRO A 113 -23.72 22.89 25.44
N ASN A 114 -23.59 23.10 24.14
CA ASN A 114 -23.51 22.02 23.14
C ASN A 114 -22.21 21.22 23.22
N ASN A 115 -21.13 21.72 23.82
CA ASN A 115 -19.93 20.92 24.06
C ASN A 115 -20.20 19.68 24.91
N GLU A 116 -21.20 19.71 25.78
CA GLU A 116 -21.57 18.58 26.62
C GLU A 116 -22.08 17.37 25.82
N ARG A 117 -22.59 17.58 24.59
CA ARG A 117 -22.99 16.49 23.68
C ARG A 117 -21.85 15.50 23.43
N GLN A 118 -20.60 15.98 23.45
CA GLN A 118 -19.42 15.13 23.25
C GLN A 118 -19.23 14.10 24.37
N ALA A 119 -19.71 14.41 25.59
CA ALA A 119 -19.65 13.51 26.74
C ALA A 119 -20.88 12.59 26.87
N GLN A 120 -21.85 12.68 25.94
CA GLN A 120 -23.04 11.83 25.99
C GLN A 120 -22.76 10.43 25.42
N LEU A 121 -23.44 9.44 26.03
CA LEU A 121 -23.48 8.03 25.60
C LEU A 121 -24.92 7.55 25.51
N ILE A 122 -25.17 6.50 24.72
CA ILE A 122 -26.44 5.79 24.73
C ILE A 122 -26.49 4.95 26.02
N ALA A 123 -27.59 5.04 26.75
CA ALA A 123 -27.77 4.34 28.03
C ALA A 123 -27.54 2.82 27.87
N GLY A 124 -26.63 2.27 28.70
CA GLY A 124 -26.22 0.86 28.64
C GLY A 124 -25.03 0.59 27.71
N SER A 125 -24.45 1.60 27.06
CA SER A 125 -23.22 1.42 26.28
C SER A 125 -21.98 1.25 27.17
N ILE A 126 -21.03 0.47 26.70
CA ILE A 126 -19.65 0.49 27.16
C ILE A 126 -18.98 1.73 26.59
N PRO A 127 -18.42 2.64 27.42
CA PRO A 127 -17.75 3.82 26.92
C PRO A 127 -16.41 3.50 26.27
N LEU A 128 -16.17 4.04 25.08
CA LEU A 128 -14.88 4.01 24.41
C LEU A 128 -14.23 5.39 24.60
N GLN A 129 -13.29 5.48 25.55
CA GLN A 129 -12.70 6.76 25.93
C GLN A 129 -11.78 7.31 24.84
N ASN A 130 -11.95 8.60 24.53
CA ASN A 130 -11.14 9.28 23.52
C ASN A 130 -9.88 9.86 24.16
N ARG A 131 -8.70 9.38 23.79
CA ARG A 131 -7.43 9.89 24.35
C ARG A 131 -6.97 11.19 23.71
N THR A 132 -7.28 11.40 22.47
CA THR A 132 -6.75 12.52 21.63
C THR A 132 -7.76 13.65 21.40
N GLY A 133 -9.06 13.37 21.49
CA GLY A 133 -10.14 14.33 21.38
C GLY A 133 -11.07 14.32 22.58
N LEU A 134 -12.25 14.91 22.46
CA LEU A 134 -13.21 15.09 23.55
C LEU A 134 -14.45 14.19 23.43
N ALA A 135 -14.83 13.81 22.20
CA ALA A 135 -16.04 13.03 21.98
C ALA A 135 -15.84 11.57 22.37
N VAL A 136 -16.56 11.10 23.41
CA VAL A 136 -16.56 9.69 23.82
C VAL A 136 -17.28 8.84 22.77
N GLY A 137 -16.68 7.71 22.40
CA GLY A 137 -17.33 6.66 21.60
C GLY A 137 -18.13 5.71 22.50
N GLY A 138 -18.82 4.74 21.89
CA GLY A 138 -19.59 3.77 22.66
C GLY A 138 -19.82 2.48 21.90
N LEU A 139 -19.96 1.38 22.64
CA LEU A 139 -20.34 0.06 22.14
C LEU A 139 -21.57 -0.42 22.90
N ILE A 140 -22.58 -0.89 22.18
CA ILE A 140 -23.80 -1.44 22.78
C ILE A 140 -24.30 -2.61 21.95
N GLU A 141 -24.77 -3.65 22.62
CA GLU A 141 -25.47 -4.78 21.99
C GLU A 141 -26.97 -4.69 22.28
N VAL A 142 -27.78 -4.75 21.23
CA VAL A 142 -29.23 -4.75 21.31
C VAL A 142 -29.77 -5.74 20.28
N ASP A 143 -30.65 -6.65 20.70
CA ASP A 143 -31.32 -7.66 19.85
C ASP A 143 -30.35 -8.49 18.99
N GLY A 144 -29.15 -8.81 19.56
CA GLY A 144 -28.13 -9.61 18.89
C GLY A 144 -27.29 -8.85 17.86
N VAL A 145 -27.47 -7.54 17.73
CA VAL A 145 -26.64 -6.67 16.88
C VAL A 145 -25.77 -5.77 17.78
N THR A 146 -24.49 -5.76 17.51
CA THR A 146 -23.53 -4.85 18.17
C THR A 146 -23.42 -3.53 17.40
N TYR A 147 -23.69 -2.42 18.07
CA TYR A 147 -23.52 -1.08 17.52
C TYR A 147 -22.32 -0.39 18.14
N VAL A 148 -21.52 0.25 17.31
CA VAL A 148 -20.35 1.01 17.73
C VAL A 148 -20.43 2.43 17.17
N VAL A 149 -20.20 3.44 18.01
CA VAL A 149 -20.09 4.84 17.56
C VAL A 149 -18.67 5.34 17.80
N LEU A 150 -18.05 5.89 16.75
CA LEU A 150 -16.66 6.36 16.72
C LEU A 150 -16.56 7.79 16.19
N PRO A 151 -15.56 8.57 16.63
CA PRO A 151 -15.34 9.93 16.12
C PRO A 151 -14.95 9.95 14.63
N GLY A 152 -15.11 11.10 13.98
CA GLY A 152 -14.74 11.32 12.58
C GLY A 152 -13.24 11.46 12.33
N PRO A 153 -12.49 12.28 13.09
CA PRO A 153 -11.07 12.50 12.83
C PRO A 153 -10.26 11.19 12.97
N PRO A 154 -9.43 10.81 11.95
CA PRO A 154 -8.62 9.60 12.01
C PRO A 154 -7.66 9.54 13.20
N SER A 155 -7.16 10.71 13.65
CA SER A 155 -6.30 10.82 14.83
C SER A 155 -6.98 10.46 16.16
N GLU A 156 -8.31 10.50 16.19
CA GLU A 156 -9.13 10.11 17.33
C GLU A 156 -9.64 8.67 17.18
N LEU A 157 -10.16 8.34 15.99
CA LEU A 157 -10.73 7.04 15.69
C LEU A 157 -9.72 5.90 15.82
N LYS A 158 -8.53 6.04 15.22
CA LYS A 158 -7.54 4.94 15.18
C LYS A 158 -7.06 4.50 16.56
N PRO A 159 -6.66 5.38 17.50
CA PRO A 159 -6.33 4.99 18.88
C PRO A 159 -7.52 4.37 19.60
N MET A 160 -8.72 4.94 19.45
CA MET A 160 -9.93 4.42 20.11
C MET A 160 -10.26 3.01 19.65
N VAL A 161 -10.15 2.71 18.36
CA VAL A 161 -10.34 1.37 17.81
C VAL A 161 -9.29 0.40 18.36
N ASN A 162 -8.00 0.74 18.24
CA ASN A 162 -6.92 -0.17 18.63
C ASN A 162 -6.91 -0.49 20.12
N GLU A 163 -7.17 0.50 20.97
CA GLU A 163 -7.00 0.37 22.42
C GLU A 163 -8.29 0.02 23.14
N GLN A 164 -9.44 0.46 22.65
CA GLN A 164 -10.71 0.34 23.35
C GLN A 164 -11.69 -0.63 22.67
N LEU A 165 -11.81 -0.60 21.32
CA LEU A 165 -12.80 -1.42 20.62
C LEU A 165 -12.32 -2.86 20.41
N VAL A 166 -11.07 -3.05 19.91
CA VAL A 166 -10.51 -4.37 19.57
C VAL A 166 -10.66 -5.41 20.69
N PRO A 167 -10.43 -5.10 21.97
CA PRO A 167 -10.60 -6.07 23.06
C PRO A 167 -12.03 -6.65 23.19
N HIS A 168 -13.03 -5.94 22.68
CA HIS A 168 -14.44 -6.37 22.72
C HIS A 168 -14.88 -7.16 21.47
N LEU A 169 -14.05 -7.24 20.44
CA LEU A 169 -14.39 -7.85 19.14
C LEU A 169 -13.66 -9.18 18.88
N THR A 170 -13.07 -9.81 19.89
CA THR A 170 -12.30 -11.06 19.71
C THR A 170 -13.21 -12.24 19.35
N THR A 171 -12.94 -12.87 18.19
CA THR A 171 -13.74 -13.98 17.66
C THR A 171 -13.12 -15.36 17.86
N GLY A 172 -11.93 -15.47 18.49
CA GLY A 172 -11.19 -16.73 18.68
C GLY A 172 -10.40 -17.21 17.46
N GLU A 173 -10.73 -16.74 16.26
CA GLU A 173 -9.93 -16.92 15.03
C GLU A 173 -9.60 -15.53 14.46
N GLN A 174 -8.40 -15.41 13.87
CA GLN A 174 -7.92 -14.19 13.22
C GLN A 174 -7.67 -14.47 11.75
N LEU A 175 -7.75 -13.44 10.91
CA LEU A 175 -7.36 -13.51 9.51
C LEU A 175 -5.86 -13.23 9.39
N PHE A 176 -5.14 -14.21 8.88
CA PHE A 176 -3.74 -14.08 8.52
C PHE A 176 -3.63 -13.97 7.01
N SER A 177 -2.73 -13.10 6.55
CA SER A 177 -2.48 -12.92 5.13
C SER A 177 -1.00 -12.92 4.83
N ARG A 178 -0.65 -13.50 3.67
CA ARG A 178 0.70 -13.48 3.10
C ARG A 178 0.58 -12.93 1.68
N VAL A 179 1.37 -11.92 1.37
CA VAL A 179 1.40 -11.34 0.02
C VAL A 179 2.65 -11.79 -0.69
N LEU A 180 2.47 -12.46 -1.83
CA LEU A 180 3.54 -12.85 -2.75
C LEU A 180 3.63 -11.83 -3.87
N ARG A 181 4.85 -11.43 -4.23
CA ARG A 181 5.09 -10.40 -5.25
C ARG A 181 5.79 -11.00 -6.46
N PHE A 182 5.27 -10.71 -7.64
CA PHE A 182 5.76 -11.24 -8.92
C PHE A 182 6.12 -10.11 -9.86
N PHE A 183 7.22 -10.30 -10.59
CA PHE A 183 7.67 -9.40 -11.64
C PHE A 183 7.89 -10.18 -12.93
N GLY A 184 7.54 -9.60 -14.09
CA GLY A 184 7.71 -10.24 -15.39
C GLY A 184 6.52 -11.09 -15.83
N ILE A 185 5.40 -11.06 -15.10
CA ILE A 185 4.15 -11.73 -15.50
C ILE A 185 2.97 -10.76 -15.38
N GLY A 186 2.04 -10.83 -16.32
CA GLY A 186 0.78 -10.08 -16.27
C GLY A 186 -0.29 -10.75 -15.41
N GLU A 187 -1.20 -9.95 -14.84
CA GLU A 187 -2.32 -10.45 -14.01
C GLU A 187 -3.16 -11.51 -14.74
N SER A 188 -3.55 -11.26 -15.99
CA SER A 188 -4.37 -12.18 -16.78
C SER A 188 -3.69 -13.55 -16.95
N GLN A 189 -2.38 -13.58 -17.23
CA GLN A 189 -1.63 -14.81 -17.33
C GLN A 189 -1.55 -15.53 -15.98
N LEU A 190 -1.27 -14.80 -14.89
CA LEU A 190 -1.18 -15.37 -13.55
C LEU A 190 -2.52 -15.97 -13.11
N VAL A 191 -3.64 -15.28 -13.34
CA VAL A 191 -4.99 -15.81 -13.06
C VAL A 191 -5.27 -17.07 -13.88
N THR A 192 -4.88 -17.08 -15.16
CA THR A 192 -5.10 -18.24 -16.03
C THR A 192 -4.37 -19.50 -15.53
N ILE A 193 -3.11 -19.37 -15.16
CA ILE A 193 -2.31 -20.53 -14.68
C ILE A 193 -2.72 -20.99 -13.26
N LEU A 194 -3.44 -20.15 -12.52
CA LEU A 194 -3.95 -20.44 -11.17
C LEU A 194 -5.46 -20.69 -11.16
N ALA A 195 -6.14 -20.77 -12.30
CA ALA A 195 -7.60 -20.86 -12.40
C ALA A 195 -8.17 -22.00 -11.55
N ASP A 196 -7.56 -23.18 -11.58
CA ASP A 196 -7.99 -24.35 -10.81
C ASP A 196 -7.86 -24.14 -9.28
N ILE A 197 -6.95 -23.29 -8.84
CA ILE A 197 -6.79 -22.93 -7.43
C ILE A 197 -7.82 -21.89 -7.04
N ILE A 198 -7.98 -20.84 -7.87
CA ILE A 198 -8.89 -19.71 -7.61
C ILE A 198 -10.37 -20.17 -7.64
N GLU A 199 -10.75 -21.00 -8.60
CA GLU A 199 -12.13 -21.50 -8.72
C GLU A 199 -12.55 -22.46 -7.60
N LYS A 200 -11.61 -23.25 -7.07
CA LYS A 200 -11.88 -24.28 -6.04
C LYS A 200 -11.49 -23.85 -4.63
N GLN A 201 -11.09 -22.58 -4.47
CA GLN A 201 -10.62 -22.09 -3.17
C GLN A 201 -11.74 -22.06 -2.13
N SER A 202 -11.37 -22.35 -0.88
CA SER A 202 -12.25 -22.20 0.29
C SER A 202 -11.48 -21.50 1.43
N ASP A 203 -10.48 -22.18 2.00
CA ASP A 203 -9.53 -21.68 2.99
C ASP A 203 -8.22 -22.47 2.87
N PRO A 204 -7.08 -21.85 2.56
CA PRO A 204 -6.87 -20.42 2.29
C PRO A 204 -7.43 -19.91 0.94
N THR A 205 -7.70 -18.60 0.87
CA THR A 205 -8.10 -17.91 -0.36
C THR A 205 -6.93 -17.26 -1.07
N VAL A 206 -7.06 -17.03 -2.38
CA VAL A 206 -6.08 -16.34 -3.24
C VAL A 206 -6.76 -15.18 -3.96
N ALA A 207 -6.20 -13.99 -3.86
CA ALA A 207 -6.67 -12.82 -4.56
C ALA A 207 -5.51 -12.14 -5.31
N PRO A 208 -5.57 -12.00 -6.65
CA PRO A 208 -4.59 -11.26 -7.44
C PRO A 208 -4.86 -9.76 -7.38
N TYR A 209 -3.80 -8.96 -7.42
CA TYR A 209 -3.85 -7.50 -7.51
C TYR A 209 -2.78 -7.02 -8.47
N ALA A 210 -3.18 -6.31 -9.53
CA ALA A 210 -2.26 -5.64 -10.44
C ALA A 210 -1.73 -4.34 -9.84
N LYS A 211 -0.44 -4.11 -10.04
CA LYS A 211 0.23 -2.82 -9.78
C LYS A 211 0.97 -2.40 -11.06
N THR A 212 1.47 -1.17 -11.13
CA THR A 212 2.28 -0.72 -12.27
C THR A 212 3.52 -1.60 -12.40
N GLY A 213 3.58 -2.41 -13.48
CA GLY A 213 4.71 -3.31 -13.77
C GLY A 213 4.84 -4.57 -12.92
N GLU A 214 3.95 -4.82 -11.96
CA GLU A 214 4.01 -5.94 -11.01
C GLU A 214 2.63 -6.58 -10.81
N VAL A 215 2.64 -7.82 -10.30
CA VAL A 215 1.42 -8.48 -9.80
C VAL A 215 1.69 -9.03 -8.40
N THR A 216 0.70 -8.87 -7.52
CA THR A 216 0.75 -9.49 -6.19
C THR A 216 -0.38 -10.50 -6.03
N LEU A 217 -0.11 -11.57 -5.28
CA LEU A 217 -1.10 -12.53 -4.81
C LEU A 217 -1.23 -12.39 -3.30
N ARG A 218 -2.41 -12.06 -2.82
CA ARG A 218 -2.73 -12.15 -1.40
C ARG A 218 -3.32 -13.50 -1.09
N LEU A 219 -2.64 -14.27 -0.25
CA LEU A 219 -3.14 -15.51 0.33
C LEU A 219 -3.71 -15.19 1.70
N SER A 220 -4.93 -15.63 2.00
CA SER A 220 -5.57 -15.33 3.30
C SER A 220 -6.21 -16.57 3.90
N THR A 221 -6.04 -16.77 5.21
CA THR A 221 -6.62 -17.89 5.97
C THR A 221 -7.08 -17.45 7.35
N LYS A 222 -8.15 -18.07 7.85
CA LYS A 222 -8.57 -17.93 9.25
C LYS A 222 -7.89 -19.02 10.11
N ALA A 223 -7.27 -18.60 11.20
CA ALA A 223 -6.58 -19.49 12.13
C ALA A 223 -6.59 -18.94 13.57
N LYS A 224 -6.32 -19.79 14.54
CA LYS A 224 -6.24 -19.40 15.95
C LYS A 224 -4.94 -18.68 16.28
N ASP A 225 -3.88 -19.01 15.58
CA ASP A 225 -2.54 -18.47 15.78
C ASP A 225 -1.73 -18.44 14.47
N GLN A 226 -0.59 -17.76 14.51
CA GLN A 226 0.31 -17.60 13.39
C GLN A 226 0.84 -18.95 12.86
N ALA A 227 1.19 -19.88 13.74
CA ALA A 227 1.75 -21.17 13.34
C ALA A 227 0.75 -21.99 12.51
N SER A 228 -0.49 -22.09 12.98
CA SER A 228 -1.57 -22.75 12.24
C SER A 228 -1.91 -22.06 10.91
N ALA A 229 -1.74 -20.74 10.85
CA ALA A 229 -1.91 -19.99 9.61
C ALA A 229 -0.77 -20.29 8.63
N ASP A 230 0.48 -20.25 9.11
CA ASP A 230 1.66 -20.51 8.27
C ASP A 230 1.62 -21.92 7.66
N ASP A 231 1.23 -22.94 8.41
CA ASP A 231 1.08 -24.30 7.89
C ASP A 231 0.13 -24.35 6.67
N LYS A 232 -1.01 -23.69 6.74
CA LYS A 232 -1.99 -23.62 5.64
C LYS A 232 -1.45 -22.81 4.45
N LEU A 233 -0.86 -21.64 4.74
CA LEU A 233 -0.34 -20.74 3.72
C LEU A 233 0.85 -21.33 2.98
N ASP A 234 1.74 -22.07 3.66
CA ASP A 234 2.89 -22.74 3.07
C ASP A 234 2.49 -23.80 2.05
N VAL A 235 1.45 -24.59 2.35
CA VAL A 235 0.91 -25.58 1.40
C VAL A 235 0.41 -24.90 0.13
N LEU A 236 -0.35 -23.83 0.26
CA LEU A 236 -0.88 -23.09 -0.88
C LEU A 236 0.22 -22.38 -1.67
N GLU A 237 1.15 -21.74 -1.00
CA GLU A 237 2.30 -21.07 -1.63
C GLU A 237 3.14 -22.04 -2.44
N LYS A 238 3.51 -23.21 -1.88
CA LYS A 238 4.25 -24.25 -2.60
C LYS A 238 3.51 -24.71 -3.85
N LYS A 239 2.19 -24.87 -3.77
CA LYS A 239 1.35 -25.24 -4.92
C LYS A 239 1.38 -24.15 -6.00
N ILE A 240 1.33 -22.87 -5.61
CA ILE A 240 1.40 -21.73 -6.54
C ILE A 240 2.78 -21.65 -7.19
N LEU A 241 3.86 -21.65 -6.40
CA LEU A 241 5.22 -21.47 -6.89
C LEU A 241 5.73 -22.68 -7.72
N SER A 242 5.10 -23.85 -7.62
CA SER A 242 5.39 -25.00 -8.47
C SER A 242 4.80 -24.92 -9.88
N ARG A 243 3.98 -23.90 -10.17
CA ARG A 243 3.40 -23.68 -11.51
C ARG A 243 4.43 -23.11 -12.48
N HIS A 244 4.08 -23.19 -13.74
CA HIS A 244 4.84 -22.60 -14.85
C HIS A 244 3.97 -21.59 -15.59
N THR A 245 4.61 -20.58 -16.17
CA THR A 245 3.98 -19.65 -17.08
C THR A 245 3.54 -20.32 -18.38
N LEU A 246 2.79 -19.64 -19.24
CA LEU A 246 2.34 -20.22 -20.53
C LEU A 246 3.50 -20.52 -21.49
N ASP A 247 4.62 -19.86 -21.32
CA ASP A 247 5.89 -20.07 -22.03
C ASP A 247 6.87 -20.98 -21.27
N HIS A 248 6.36 -21.75 -20.31
CA HIS A 248 7.06 -22.78 -19.55
C HIS A 248 8.14 -22.28 -18.55
N GLN A 249 8.22 -20.98 -18.26
CA GLN A 249 9.10 -20.49 -17.21
C GLN A 249 8.56 -20.87 -15.83
N PRO A 250 9.40 -21.36 -14.90
CA PRO A 250 8.96 -21.64 -13.53
C PRO A 250 8.48 -20.38 -12.81
N LEU A 251 7.29 -20.43 -12.20
CA LEU A 251 6.70 -19.25 -11.55
C LEU A 251 7.53 -18.74 -10.35
N HIS A 252 8.26 -19.64 -9.68
CA HIS A 252 9.13 -19.26 -8.56
C HIS A 252 10.31 -18.36 -8.97
N GLU A 253 10.74 -18.35 -10.24
CA GLU A 253 11.77 -17.43 -10.74
C GLU A 253 11.27 -16.00 -10.86
N LEU A 254 9.97 -15.84 -11.10
CA LEU A 254 9.29 -14.52 -11.18
C LEU A 254 8.90 -13.98 -9.80
N PHE A 255 8.88 -14.82 -8.79
CA PHE A 255 8.65 -14.42 -7.40
C PHE A 255 9.88 -13.70 -6.86
N TYR A 256 9.68 -12.51 -6.29
CA TYR A 256 10.80 -11.71 -5.79
C TYR A 256 10.73 -11.33 -4.31
N GLY A 257 9.59 -11.55 -3.65
CA GLY A 257 9.49 -11.20 -2.23
C GLY A 257 8.09 -11.23 -1.66
N TYR A 258 8.00 -10.96 -0.37
CA TYR A 258 6.77 -10.94 0.42
C TYR A 258 6.41 -9.53 0.89
N GLY A 259 5.13 -9.33 1.20
CA GLY A 259 4.62 -8.18 1.93
C GLY A 259 4.00 -7.09 1.06
N ASP A 260 3.02 -6.37 1.62
CA ASP A 260 2.33 -5.27 0.95
C ASP A 260 3.23 -4.04 0.77
N ASP A 261 4.03 -3.73 1.79
CA ASP A 261 4.91 -2.57 1.86
C ASP A 261 6.30 -2.81 1.26
N ASN A 262 6.49 -3.98 0.63
CA ASN A 262 7.72 -4.31 -0.05
C ASN A 262 7.71 -3.81 -1.51
N SER A 263 8.89 -3.70 -2.10
CA SER A 263 9.08 -3.32 -3.51
C SER A 263 10.32 -3.98 -4.09
N MET A 264 10.41 -4.04 -5.42
CA MET A 264 11.60 -4.53 -6.13
C MET A 264 12.85 -3.72 -5.72
N ALA A 265 12.72 -2.40 -5.61
CA ALA A 265 13.78 -1.51 -5.15
C ALA A 265 14.25 -1.86 -3.73
N LYS A 266 13.30 -2.10 -2.80
CA LYS A 266 13.60 -2.49 -1.42
C LYS A 266 14.36 -3.82 -1.36
N VAL A 267 13.92 -4.81 -2.14
CA VAL A 267 14.58 -6.13 -2.20
C VAL A 267 16.01 -5.99 -2.75
N ALA A 268 16.21 -5.25 -3.84
CA ALA A 268 17.54 -5.00 -4.39
C ALA A 268 18.44 -4.23 -3.41
N PHE A 269 17.88 -3.20 -2.76
CA PHE A 269 18.57 -2.42 -1.72
C PHE A 269 19.05 -3.30 -0.56
N ASP A 270 18.16 -4.12 0.00
CA ASP A 270 18.49 -5.00 1.12
C ASP A 270 19.53 -6.07 0.75
N LEU A 271 19.48 -6.58 -0.48
CA LEU A 271 20.48 -7.50 -1.01
C LEU A 271 21.87 -6.84 -1.10
N LEU A 272 21.95 -5.65 -1.70
CA LEU A 272 23.21 -4.89 -1.79
C LEU A 272 23.78 -4.59 -0.40
N LYS A 273 22.94 -4.12 0.52
CA LYS A 273 23.35 -3.82 1.88
C LYS A 273 23.86 -5.05 2.64
N ARG A 274 23.16 -6.19 2.51
CA ARG A 274 23.53 -7.45 3.15
C ARG A 274 24.84 -8.03 2.61
N THR A 275 25.10 -7.83 1.31
CA THR A 275 26.33 -8.32 0.66
C THR A 275 27.48 -7.31 0.72
N GLY A 276 27.24 -6.11 1.29
CA GLY A 276 28.24 -5.06 1.36
C GLY A 276 28.65 -4.48 0.01
N LYS A 277 27.77 -4.60 -1.00
CA LYS A 277 28.01 -4.14 -2.37
C LYS A 277 27.48 -2.73 -2.61
N THR A 278 28.21 -1.97 -3.40
CA THR A 278 27.90 -0.60 -3.77
C THR A 278 27.37 -0.50 -5.19
N ILE A 279 26.52 0.51 -5.43
CA ILE A 279 25.88 0.73 -6.73
C ILE A 279 25.93 2.20 -7.14
N THR A 280 26.01 2.43 -8.44
CA THR A 280 25.83 3.74 -9.07
C THR A 280 24.89 3.62 -10.28
N ALA A 281 24.43 4.75 -10.79
CA ALA A 281 23.64 4.76 -12.01
C ALA A 281 24.01 5.92 -12.95
N ALA A 282 23.81 5.69 -14.26
CA ALA A 282 23.79 6.72 -15.29
C ALA A 282 22.40 6.73 -15.96
N GLU A 283 21.64 7.78 -15.73
CA GLU A 283 20.25 7.87 -16.14
C GLU A 283 20.04 8.87 -17.26
N SER A 284 19.33 8.46 -18.32
CA SER A 284 18.85 9.32 -19.38
C SER A 284 17.34 9.52 -19.26
N LEU A 285 16.49 8.65 -19.84
CA LEU A 285 15.05 8.82 -19.84
C LEU A 285 14.42 8.88 -18.43
N THR A 286 15.02 8.25 -17.45
CA THR A 286 14.52 8.20 -16.07
C THR A 286 14.89 9.41 -15.24
N ALA A 287 15.90 10.18 -15.68
CA ALA A 287 16.27 11.49 -15.13
C ALA A 287 16.43 11.51 -13.61
N GLY A 288 17.13 10.54 -13.04
CA GLY A 288 17.39 10.44 -11.60
C GLY A 288 16.40 9.59 -10.82
N LEU A 289 15.36 9.01 -11.43
CA LEU A 289 14.32 8.26 -10.73
C LEU A 289 14.86 7.00 -10.04
N PHE A 290 15.76 6.25 -10.69
CA PHE A 290 16.41 5.08 -10.08
C PHE A 290 17.19 5.47 -8.81
N GLN A 291 17.96 6.52 -8.90
CA GLN A 291 18.78 7.04 -7.80
C GLN A 291 17.93 7.63 -6.69
N ALA A 292 16.87 8.38 -7.02
CA ALA A 292 15.92 8.92 -6.07
C ALA A 292 15.24 7.80 -5.28
N THR A 293 14.82 6.72 -5.96
CA THR A 293 14.19 5.55 -5.32
C THR A 293 15.15 4.84 -4.35
N LEU A 294 16.45 4.77 -4.65
CA LEU A 294 17.45 4.26 -3.68
C LEU A 294 17.57 5.16 -2.45
N ALA A 295 17.50 6.48 -2.65
CA ALA A 295 17.65 7.45 -1.57
C ALA A 295 16.47 7.47 -0.59
N ASP A 296 15.31 6.94 -0.96
CA ASP A 296 14.13 6.80 -0.08
C ASP A 296 14.39 5.81 1.09
N PHE A 297 15.37 4.92 0.97
CA PHE A 297 15.67 3.94 2.01
C PHE A 297 16.70 4.44 3.02
N SER A 298 16.39 4.27 4.30
CA SER A 298 17.30 4.63 5.39
C SER A 298 18.62 3.84 5.29
N GLY A 299 19.73 4.56 5.31
CA GLY A 299 21.07 3.99 5.15
C GLY A 299 21.53 3.84 3.71
N ALA A 300 20.88 4.48 2.74
CA ALA A 300 21.26 4.47 1.32
C ALA A 300 22.72 4.87 1.08
N SER A 301 23.26 5.80 1.88
CA SER A 301 24.66 6.24 1.78
C SER A 301 25.70 5.13 1.98
N SER A 302 25.31 4.00 2.57
CA SER A 302 26.23 2.86 2.74
C SER A 302 26.44 2.05 1.46
N ILE A 303 25.54 2.15 0.50
CA ILE A 303 25.60 1.42 -0.77
C ILE A 303 25.61 2.32 -2.01
N PHE A 304 25.23 3.58 -1.88
CA PHE A 304 25.07 4.53 -2.98
C PHE A 304 25.72 5.87 -2.62
N ALA A 305 26.85 6.18 -3.26
CA ALA A 305 27.57 7.43 -3.07
C ALA A 305 27.12 8.55 -4.02
N GLY A 306 26.46 8.20 -5.11
CA GLY A 306 26.00 9.12 -6.15
C GLY A 306 26.00 8.50 -7.53
N GLY A 307 25.61 9.28 -8.54
CA GLY A 307 25.59 8.85 -9.93
C GLY A 307 25.37 10.03 -10.89
N PHE A 308 24.92 9.73 -12.11
CA PHE A 308 24.90 10.69 -13.20
C PHE A 308 23.50 10.79 -13.83
N VAL A 309 23.07 11.99 -14.15
CA VAL A 309 21.92 12.24 -15.00
C VAL A 309 22.44 12.84 -16.32
N THR A 310 22.48 12.03 -17.37
CA THR A 310 23.07 12.36 -18.68
C THR A 310 21.99 12.31 -19.74
N TYR A 311 21.19 13.38 -19.83
CA TYR A 311 19.99 13.40 -20.64
C TYR A 311 20.28 13.59 -22.14
N SER A 312 21.25 14.43 -22.49
CA SER A 312 21.68 14.68 -23.86
C SER A 312 22.90 13.83 -24.28
N LEU A 313 23.19 13.79 -25.57
CA LEU A 313 24.41 13.17 -26.11
C LEU A 313 25.66 13.84 -25.52
N GLU A 314 25.69 15.18 -25.51
CA GLU A 314 26.79 15.97 -25.01
C GLU A 314 27.09 15.65 -23.54
N GLU A 315 26.05 15.54 -22.69
CA GLU A 315 26.25 15.21 -21.28
C GLU A 315 26.68 13.75 -21.08
N LYS A 316 26.23 12.80 -21.92
CA LYS A 316 26.75 11.42 -21.93
C LYS A 316 28.25 11.41 -22.21
N SER A 317 28.67 12.18 -23.21
CA SER A 317 30.09 12.30 -23.56
C SER A 317 30.91 12.99 -22.46
N LYS A 318 30.45 14.14 -22.00
CA LYS A 318 31.17 14.99 -21.06
C LYS A 318 31.28 14.37 -19.67
N MET A 319 30.17 13.91 -19.10
CA MET A 319 30.13 13.41 -17.72
C MET A 319 30.65 11.99 -17.60
N LEU A 320 30.43 11.14 -18.61
CA LEU A 320 30.84 9.73 -18.58
C LEU A 320 32.09 9.42 -19.39
N SER A 321 32.67 10.43 -20.05
CA SER A 321 33.86 10.25 -20.91
C SER A 321 33.65 9.22 -22.03
N ILE A 322 32.44 9.14 -22.57
CA ILE A 322 32.14 8.31 -23.75
C ILE A 322 32.40 9.15 -24.99
N PRO A 323 33.22 8.69 -25.97
CA PRO A 323 33.49 9.47 -27.20
C PRO A 323 32.19 9.82 -27.92
N ALA A 324 31.99 11.12 -28.23
CA ALA A 324 30.77 11.59 -28.91
C ALA A 324 30.57 10.88 -30.27
N GLN A 325 31.66 10.64 -31.01
CA GLN A 325 31.62 9.93 -32.28
C GLN A 325 31.05 8.51 -32.17
N GLU A 326 31.34 7.79 -31.07
CA GLU A 326 30.79 6.45 -30.85
C GLU A 326 29.28 6.52 -30.50
N LEU A 327 28.86 7.53 -29.74
CA LEU A 327 27.44 7.76 -29.43
C LEU A 327 26.66 8.11 -30.72
N GLU A 328 27.22 8.92 -31.62
CA GLU A 328 26.63 9.25 -32.92
C GLU A 328 26.56 8.02 -33.85
N GLN A 329 27.60 7.20 -33.85
CA GLN A 329 27.67 5.99 -34.68
C GLN A 329 26.70 4.90 -34.25
N HIS A 330 26.57 4.67 -32.96
CA HIS A 330 25.76 3.58 -32.40
C HIS A 330 24.34 3.99 -31.97
N GLY A 331 24.07 5.31 -31.95
CA GLY A 331 22.84 5.88 -31.39
C GLY A 331 22.84 6.00 -29.89
N VAL A 332 22.14 7.00 -29.35
CA VAL A 332 22.01 7.22 -27.92
C VAL A 332 20.99 6.26 -27.28
N VAL A 333 20.18 5.58 -28.10
CA VAL A 333 19.20 4.55 -27.68
C VAL A 333 19.65 3.20 -28.25
N SER A 334 20.61 2.54 -27.60
CA SER A 334 21.19 1.30 -28.08
C SER A 334 21.80 0.46 -26.96
N HIS A 335 22.08 -0.83 -27.24
CA HIS A 335 22.85 -1.70 -26.37
C HIS A 335 24.24 -1.13 -26.07
N PHE A 336 24.94 -0.63 -27.09
CA PHE A 336 26.26 -0.03 -26.92
C PHE A 336 26.22 1.12 -25.91
N THR A 337 25.30 2.07 -26.12
CA THR A 337 25.21 3.24 -25.22
C THR A 337 24.82 2.83 -23.79
N ALA A 338 23.91 1.88 -23.63
CA ALA A 338 23.56 1.37 -22.31
C ALA A 338 24.79 0.74 -21.60
N GLN A 339 25.53 -0.13 -22.29
CA GLN A 339 26.72 -0.79 -21.73
C GLN A 339 27.83 0.25 -21.40
N ALA A 340 28.08 1.20 -22.31
CA ALA A 340 29.08 2.25 -22.12
C ALA A 340 28.73 3.12 -20.92
N MET A 341 27.48 3.57 -20.79
CA MET A 341 27.01 4.38 -19.67
C MET A 341 27.18 3.63 -18.32
N ALA A 342 26.76 2.35 -18.26
CA ALA A 342 26.86 1.54 -17.05
C ALA A 342 28.34 1.33 -16.63
N SER A 343 29.21 0.96 -17.60
CA SER A 343 30.63 0.73 -17.37
C SER A 343 31.34 1.99 -16.89
N GLN A 344 31.10 3.12 -17.54
CA GLN A 344 31.76 4.38 -17.20
C GLN A 344 31.27 4.92 -15.85
N ALA A 345 29.97 4.85 -15.56
CA ALA A 345 29.45 5.23 -14.25
C ALA A 345 30.11 4.40 -13.13
N ARG A 346 30.16 3.07 -13.28
CA ARG A 346 30.83 2.17 -12.35
C ARG A 346 32.30 2.54 -12.15
N LYS A 347 33.04 2.76 -13.24
CA LYS A 347 34.46 3.11 -13.20
C LYS A 347 34.71 4.45 -12.49
N LEU A 348 33.92 5.47 -12.81
CA LEU A 348 34.10 6.82 -12.28
C LEU A 348 33.78 6.90 -10.76
N THR A 349 32.84 6.12 -10.28
CA THR A 349 32.46 6.10 -8.85
C THR A 349 33.21 5.07 -8.04
N GLY A 350 33.84 4.07 -8.69
CA GLY A 350 34.46 2.93 -8.01
C GLY A 350 33.45 1.96 -7.36
N SER A 351 32.19 2.00 -7.79
CA SER A 351 31.14 1.14 -7.26
C SER A 351 31.28 -0.30 -7.75
N ASP A 352 30.73 -1.28 -7.00
CA ASP A 352 30.68 -2.69 -7.44
C ASP A 352 29.78 -2.89 -8.66
N TYR A 353 28.62 -2.20 -8.67
CA TYR A 353 27.65 -2.23 -9.75
C TYR A 353 27.45 -0.86 -10.39
N GLY A 354 27.32 -0.83 -11.71
CA GLY A 354 26.88 0.34 -12.48
C GLY A 354 25.64 0.01 -13.29
N VAL A 355 24.59 0.79 -13.13
CA VAL A 355 23.35 0.66 -13.90
C VAL A 355 23.23 1.80 -14.89
N SER A 356 22.65 1.55 -16.04
CA SER A 356 22.27 2.62 -16.96
C SER A 356 20.88 2.44 -17.51
N LEU A 357 20.21 3.56 -17.82
CA LEU A 357 18.88 3.57 -18.44
C LEU A 357 18.87 4.59 -19.57
N THR A 358 18.83 4.11 -20.81
CA THR A 358 18.65 4.94 -22.01
C THR A 358 17.48 4.43 -22.82
N GLY A 359 16.71 5.31 -23.49
CA GLY A 359 15.53 4.88 -24.20
C GLY A 359 14.55 6.01 -24.53
N VAL A 360 13.41 5.61 -25.08
CA VAL A 360 12.35 6.49 -25.57
C VAL A 360 11.15 6.42 -24.64
N ALA A 361 10.99 7.41 -23.76
CA ALA A 361 9.84 7.45 -22.85
C ALA A 361 8.53 7.87 -23.55
N GLY A 362 8.60 8.42 -24.75
CA GLY A 362 7.43 8.87 -25.53
C GLY A 362 7.01 10.31 -25.24
N PRO A 363 5.95 10.80 -25.94
CA PRO A 363 5.10 10.05 -26.89
C PRO A 363 5.76 9.78 -28.26
N ASP A 364 6.74 10.59 -28.67
CA ASP A 364 7.39 10.50 -29.96
C ASP A 364 8.44 9.38 -30.03
N SER A 365 8.76 8.93 -31.22
CA SER A 365 9.88 8.03 -31.49
C SER A 365 11.21 8.78 -31.52
N LEU A 366 12.31 8.07 -31.29
CA LEU A 366 13.68 8.60 -31.37
C LEU A 366 14.59 7.56 -32.01
N GLU A 367 15.44 7.96 -32.97
CA GLU A 367 16.41 7.09 -33.65
C GLU A 367 15.77 5.81 -34.24
N GLY A 368 14.52 5.92 -34.74
CA GLY A 368 13.78 4.77 -35.24
C GLY A 368 13.14 3.84 -34.19
N HIS A 369 13.37 4.09 -32.93
CA HIS A 369 12.76 3.34 -31.83
C HIS A 369 11.42 3.95 -31.43
N PRO A 370 10.35 3.16 -31.31
CA PRO A 370 9.06 3.65 -30.82
C PRO A 370 9.10 3.99 -29.34
N ALA A 371 8.10 4.77 -28.89
CA ALA A 371 7.89 5.05 -27.49
C ALA A 371 7.78 3.74 -26.66
N GLY A 372 8.44 3.69 -25.51
CA GLY A 372 8.52 2.51 -24.65
C GLY A 372 9.72 1.62 -24.87
N THR A 373 10.55 1.89 -25.90
CA THR A 373 11.82 1.15 -26.09
C THR A 373 12.86 1.66 -25.10
N VAL A 374 13.37 0.79 -24.23
CA VAL A 374 14.38 1.12 -23.21
C VAL A 374 15.51 0.09 -23.25
N PHE A 375 16.73 0.56 -23.21
CA PHE A 375 17.93 -0.26 -23.00
C PHE A 375 18.47 -0.02 -21.60
N ILE A 376 18.67 -1.08 -20.85
CA ILE A 376 19.16 -1.07 -19.48
C ILE A 376 20.49 -1.79 -19.47
N GLY A 377 21.57 -1.08 -19.12
CA GLY A 377 22.90 -1.66 -18.94
C GLY A 377 23.18 -2.00 -17.49
N LEU A 378 23.91 -3.09 -17.27
CA LEU A 378 24.41 -3.51 -15.98
C LEU A 378 25.91 -3.86 -16.11
N ALA A 379 26.75 -3.10 -15.41
CA ALA A 379 28.16 -3.37 -15.26
C ALA A 379 28.43 -3.97 -13.88
N THR A 380 29.11 -5.11 -13.85
CA THR A 380 29.52 -5.83 -12.64
C THR A 380 31.05 -5.94 -12.61
N PRO A 381 31.69 -6.46 -11.55
CA PRO A 381 33.10 -6.82 -11.56
C PRO A 381 33.50 -7.80 -12.67
N ASN A 382 32.57 -8.65 -13.11
CA ASN A 382 32.81 -9.75 -14.07
C ASN A 382 32.58 -9.33 -15.53
N GLY A 383 31.96 -8.16 -15.78
CA GLY A 383 31.70 -7.69 -17.16
C GLY A 383 30.55 -6.69 -17.23
N VAL A 384 30.10 -6.41 -18.44
CA VAL A 384 28.98 -5.54 -18.71
C VAL A 384 28.06 -6.21 -19.72
N ASP A 385 26.76 -6.07 -19.50
CA ASP A 385 25.70 -6.51 -20.41
C ASP A 385 24.55 -5.50 -20.43
N SER A 386 23.61 -5.71 -21.34
CA SER A 386 22.43 -4.86 -21.45
C SER A 386 21.23 -5.64 -21.97
N VAL A 387 20.06 -5.27 -21.49
CA VAL A 387 18.79 -5.82 -21.94
C VAL A 387 17.96 -4.72 -22.61
N GLN A 388 17.21 -5.09 -23.65
CA GLN A 388 16.17 -4.25 -24.23
C GLN A 388 14.83 -4.65 -23.65
N VAL A 389 14.06 -3.67 -23.17
CA VAL A 389 12.68 -3.85 -22.74
C VAL A 389 11.75 -2.96 -23.57
N ASN A 390 10.56 -3.49 -23.88
CA ASN A 390 9.56 -2.79 -24.68
C ASN A 390 8.31 -2.55 -23.80
N ILE A 391 8.12 -1.30 -23.40
CA ILE A 391 7.05 -0.85 -22.51
C ILE A 391 6.00 -0.10 -23.35
N ALA A 392 5.41 -0.79 -24.32
CA ALA A 392 4.48 -0.19 -25.28
C ALA A 392 3.12 0.16 -24.66
N GLY A 393 2.45 1.19 -25.18
CA GLY A 393 1.08 1.54 -24.82
C GLY A 393 0.92 2.14 -23.39
N ARG A 394 2.01 2.61 -22.80
CA ARG A 394 2.02 3.23 -21.46
C ARG A 394 2.30 4.74 -21.54
N SER A 395 1.90 5.45 -20.49
CA SER A 395 2.25 6.85 -20.34
C SER A 395 3.76 7.03 -20.19
N ARG A 396 4.28 8.22 -20.47
CA ARG A 396 5.69 8.58 -20.24
C ARG A 396 6.14 8.33 -18.77
N ALA A 397 5.25 8.58 -17.82
CA ALA A 397 5.52 8.33 -16.42
C ALA A 397 5.67 6.81 -16.15
N ASP A 398 4.72 6.00 -16.63
CA ASP A 398 4.75 4.55 -16.46
C ASP A 398 5.99 3.92 -17.13
N VAL A 399 6.37 4.40 -18.34
CA VAL A 399 7.59 3.90 -19.03
C VAL A 399 8.82 4.09 -18.15
N ARG A 400 8.97 5.27 -17.53
CA ARG A 400 10.10 5.57 -16.64
C ARG A 400 10.08 4.71 -15.38
N GLU A 401 8.92 4.55 -14.78
CA GLU A 401 8.72 3.76 -13.55
C GLU A 401 8.99 2.27 -13.82
N ILE A 402 8.42 1.70 -14.85
CA ILE A 402 8.61 0.29 -15.23
C ILE A 402 10.07 0.03 -15.63
N ALA A 403 10.74 0.97 -16.33
CA ALA A 403 12.16 0.85 -16.64
C ALA A 403 13.03 0.76 -15.37
N VAL A 404 12.70 1.55 -14.35
CA VAL A 404 13.39 1.49 -13.04
C VAL A 404 13.14 0.16 -12.34
N LEU A 405 11.92 -0.40 -12.41
CA LEU A 405 11.64 -1.75 -11.88
C LEU A 405 12.49 -2.84 -12.56
N HIS A 406 12.59 -2.79 -13.88
CA HIS A 406 13.47 -3.71 -14.63
C HIS A 406 14.94 -3.57 -14.20
N ALA A 407 15.42 -2.35 -14.01
CA ALA A 407 16.78 -2.10 -13.57
C ALA A 407 17.05 -2.69 -12.17
N PHE A 408 16.15 -2.50 -11.21
CA PHE A 408 16.28 -3.11 -9.89
C PHE A 408 16.21 -4.65 -9.95
N ASN A 409 15.37 -5.21 -10.82
CA ASN A 409 15.33 -6.65 -10.99
C ASN A 409 16.64 -7.23 -11.56
N LEU A 410 17.25 -6.55 -12.53
CA LEU A 410 18.58 -6.96 -13.05
C LEU A 410 19.64 -6.94 -11.94
N VAL A 411 19.67 -5.89 -11.13
CA VAL A 411 20.57 -5.81 -9.97
C VAL A 411 20.30 -6.94 -9.00
N ARG A 412 19.03 -7.21 -8.66
CA ARG A 412 18.63 -8.31 -7.77
C ARG A 412 19.15 -9.66 -8.28
N LEU A 413 18.92 -9.96 -9.56
CA LEU A 413 19.35 -11.20 -10.17
C LEU A 413 20.88 -11.34 -10.19
N ALA A 414 21.61 -10.28 -10.53
CA ALA A 414 23.07 -10.28 -10.54
C ALA A 414 23.65 -10.56 -9.15
N VAL A 415 23.09 -9.93 -8.10
CA VAL A 415 23.55 -10.18 -6.72
C VAL A 415 23.23 -11.60 -6.27
N LEU A 416 22.07 -12.16 -6.63
CA LEU A 416 21.68 -13.53 -6.28
C LEU A 416 22.52 -14.59 -7.01
N ASN A 417 22.87 -14.34 -8.26
CA ASN A 417 23.64 -15.28 -9.10
C ASN A 417 25.15 -15.15 -8.91
N GLY A 418 25.60 -14.44 -7.89
CA GLY A 418 27.04 -14.29 -7.61
C GLY A 418 27.76 -13.50 -8.71
N GLU A 419 27.09 -12.46 -9.24
CA GLU A 419 27.60 -11.56 -10.28
C GLU A 419 27.69 -12.18 -11.69
N ASN A 420 27.14 -13.36 -11.91
CA ASN A 420 26.96 -13.86 -13.27
C ASN A 420 25.91 -13.01 -13.99
N LEU A 421 26.31 -12.45 -15.13
CA LEU A 421 25.39 -11.79 -16.06
C LEU A 421 24.45 -12.85 -16.63
N VAL A 422 23.19 -12.51 -16.78
CA VAL A 422 22.10 -13.43 -17.20
C VAL A 422 22.31 -13.92 -18.62
#